data_237f85a1c32b23b9d96472e72d1ffb5c
#
_entry.id   237f85a1c32b23b9d96472e72d1ffb5c
#
_cell.length_a   1.000
_cell.length_b   1.000
_cell.length_c   1.000
_cell.angle_alpha   90.00
_cell.angle_beta   90.00
_cell.angle_gamma   90.00
#
_symmetry.space_group_name_H-M   'P 1'
#
loop_
_entity.id
_entity.type
_entity.pdbx_description
1 polymer ?
#
loop_
_entity_poly.entity_id
_entity_poly.type
_entity_poly.pdbx_seq_one_letter_code
_entity_poly.pdbx_strand_id
1 'polypeptide(L)'
;MIKHLLPPVQKYFKTNLHTHSTISDGKLTPAEVKAYYKQHGYSILSLTDHNIVADHSDLNEEDFLMLTGAEYNINDNSIPTTHHKTYHLNFIAKKPDILWQPFAAVQYKEEALPHLEKAEIDDMPRVYDIDAVNAIIAKANEKGH
;
A
#
# COMPACT_ATOMS: atom_id res chain seq x y z
N MET A 1 31.94 -4.01 20.89
CA MET A 1 30.66 -4.28 21.58
C MET A 1 29.57 -4.45 20.53
N ILE A 2 29.00 -5.63 20.35
CA ILE A 2 27.90 -5.87 19.41
C ILE A 2 26.63 -5.36 20.06
N LYS A 3 26.00 -4.33 19.48
CA LYS A 3 24.67 -3.87 19.90
C LYS A 3 23.61 -4.67 19.13
N HIS A 4 22.82 -5.47 19.82
CA HIS A 4 21.61 -6.04 19.24
C HIS A 4 20.55 -4.93 19.16
N LEU A 5 20.16 -4.54 17.94
CA LEU A 5 19.15 -3.50 17.70
C LEU A 5 17.71 -4.03 17.90
N LEU A 6 17.54 -5.33 17.85
CA LEU A 6 16.25 -5.98 18.05
C LEU A 6 16.31 -6.84 19.32
N PRO A 7 15.20 -6.93 20.09
CA PRO A 7 15.14 -7.86 21.20
C PRO A 7 15.29 -9.30 20.69
N PRO A 8 15.72 -10.25 21.54
CA PRO A 8 15.76 -11.66 21.15
C PRO A 8 14.35 -12.11 20.78
N VAL A 9 14.15 -12.43 19.52
CA VAL A 9 12.85 -12.84 18.98
C VAL A 9 12.83 -14.36 18.91
N GLN A 10 11.77 -14.96 19.43
CA GLN A 10 11.61 -16.42 19.41
C GLN A 10 11.05 -16.94 18.08
N LYS A 11 10.44 -16.06 17.28
CA LYS A 11 9.82 -16.41 15.99
C LYS A 11 9.97 -15.28 14.98
N TYR A 12 10.37 -15.62 13.77
CA TYR A 12 10.43 -14.70 12.63
C TYR A 12 9.36 -15.05 11.62
N PHE A 13 8.75 -14.02 11.02
CA PHE A 13 7.78 -14.18 9.95
C PHE A 13 8.37 -13.65 8.64
N LYS A 14 8.28 -14.46 7.58
CA LYS A 14 8.64 -14.00 6.24
C LYS A 14 7.53 -13.10 5.73
N THR A 15 7.87 -11.86 5.40
CA THR A 15 6.92 -10.79 5.11
C THR A 15 7.28 -10.11 3.80
N ASN A 16 6.26 -9.75 3.00
CA ASN A 16 6.40 -8.77 1.92
C ASN A 16 5.39 -7.64 2.12
N LEU A 17 5.88 -6.40 2.14
CA LEU A 17 5.10 -5.21 2.44
C LEU A 17 4.82 -4.34 1.20
N HIS A 18 5.16 -4.83 -0.01
CA HIS A 18 4.96 -4.10 -1.24
C HIS A 18 4.79 -5.06 -2.42
N THR A 19 3.58 -5.16 -2.93
CA THR A 19 3.26 -5.89 -4.15
C THR A 19 1.91 -5.44 -4.70
N HIS A 20 1.68 -5.67 -6.01
CA HIS A 20 0.49 -5.24 -6.72
C HIS A 20 -0.33 -6.41 -7.20
N SER A 21 -1.62 -6.17 -7.37
CA SER A 21 -2.58 -7.12 -7.90
C SER A 21 -3.26 -6.61 -9.17
N THR A 22 -4.25 -7.34 -9.68
CA THR A 22 -5.07 -6.90 -10.82
C THR A 22 -5.88 -5.63 -10.52
N ILE A 23 -6.03 -5.24 -9.26
CA ILE A 23 -6.67 -3.98 -8.87
C ILE A 23 -5.94 -2.77 -9.47
N SER A 24 -4.59 -2.85 -9.60
CA SER A 24 -3.81 -1.83 -10.31
C SER A 24 -3.10 -2.40 -11.55
N ASP A 25 -1.83 -2.65 -11.50
CA ASP A 25 -1.01 -3.06 -12.65
C ASP A 25 -0.41 -4.47 -12.51
N GLY A 26 -0.69 -5.16 -11.40
CA GLY A 26 -0.34 -6.56 -11.22
C GLY A 26 -1.07 -7.50 -12.18
N LYS A 27 -0.58 -8.74 -12.29
CA LYS A 27 -1.10 -9.75 -13.21
C LYS A 27 -2.01 -10.78 -12.53
N LEU A 28 -1.91 -10.90 -11.23
CA LEU A 28 -2.63 -11.88 -10.42
C LEU A 28 -3.68 -11.16 -9.56
N THR A 29 -4.80 -11.81 -9.35
CA THR A 29 -5.82 -11.34 -8.40
C THR A 29 -5.27 -11.34 -6.97
N PRO A 30 -5.86 -10.58 -6.03
CA PRO A 30 -5.45 -10.59 -4.62
C PRO A 30 -5.31 -12.00 -4.03
N ALA A 31 -6.27 -12.87 -4.31
CA ALA A 31 -6.25 -14.25 -3.82
C ALA A 31 -5.11 -15.09 -4.44
N GLU A 32 -4.83 -14.92 -5.72
CA GLU A 32 -3.73 -15.61 -6.40
C GLU A 32 -2.37 -15.10 -5.91
N VAL A 33 -2.21 -13.79 -5.69
CA VAL A 33 -0.99 -13.23 -5.10
C VAL A 33 -0.76 -13.81 -3.71
N LYS A 34 -1.78 -13.82 -2.84
CA LYS A 34 -1.71 -14.44 -1.52
C LYS A 34 -1.27 -15.91 -1.63
N ALA A 35 -1.93 -16.71 -2.47
CA ALA A 35 -1.63 -18.12 -2.65
C ALA A 35 -0.17 -18.35 -3.09
N TYR A 36 0.31 -17.53 -4.03
CA TYR A 36 1.69 -17.56 -4.49
C TYR A 36 2.69 -17.28 -3.35
N TYR A 37 2.49 -16.21 -2.58
CA TYR A 37 3.36 -15.86 -1.45
C TYR A 37 3.31 -16.91 -0.34
N LYS A 38 2.12 -17.43 0.00
CA LYS A 38 1.96 -18.49 1.00
C LYS A 38 2.72 -19.75 0.61
N GLN A 39 2.62 -20.18 -0.66
CA GLN A 39 3.37 -21.33 -1.19
C GLN A 39 4.90 -21.16 -1.06
N HIS A 40 5.40 -19.90 -1.08
CA HIS A 40 6.82 -19.59 -0.92
C HIS A 40 7.22 -19.30 0.53
N GLY A 41 6.38 -19.66 1.50
CA GLY A 41 6.68 -19.62 2.94
C GLY A 41 6.55 -18.23 3.55
N TYR A 42 5.85 -17.30 2.91
CA TYR A 42 5.46 -16.03 3.52
C TYR A 42 4.28 -16.24 4.46
N SER A 43 4.20 -15.41 5.50
CA SER A 43 3.12 -15.41 6.48
C SER A 43 2.40 -14.06 6.58
N ILE A 44 3.00 -13.01 6.04
CA ILE A 44 2.43 -11.66 6.06
C ILE A 44 2.63 -11.02 4.69
N LEU A 45 1.58 -10.41 4.16
CA LEU A 45 1.59 -9.73 2.86
C LEU A 45 0.80 -8.43 2.93
N SER A 46 1.33 -7.36 2.33
CA SER A 46 0.56 -6.17 1.99
C SER A 46 0.42 -6.07 0.47
N LEU A 47 -0.82 -6.01 -0.01
CA LEU A 47 -1.10 -5.55 -1.36
C LEU A 47 -1.16 -4.02 -1.31
N THR A 48 -0.31 -3.39 -2.09
CA THR A 48 -0.15 -1.94 -2.14
C THR A 48 -0.40 -1.45 -3.56
N ASP A 49 -1.59 -1.71 -4.05
CA ASP A 49 -2.01 -1.33 -5.38
C ASP A 49 -1.92 0.19 -5.59
N HIS A 50 -1.60 0.63 -6.81
CA HIS A 50 -1.37 2.04 -7.13
C HIS A 50 -2.59 2.92 -6.87
N ASN A 51 -2.45 3.88 -5.95
CA ASN A 51 -3.43 4.92 -5.61
C ASN A 51 -4.81 4.38 -5.17
N ILE A 52 -4.84 3.16 -4.63
CA ILE A 52 -6.05 2.52 -4.15
C ILE A 52 -5.74 1.78 -2.85
N VAL A 53 -6.36 2.21 -1.77
CA VAL A 53 -6.36 1.47 -0.52
C VAL A 53 -7.44 0.40 -0.56
N ALA A 54 -7.08 -0.84 -0.23
CA ALA A 54 -8.01 -1.96 -0.23
C ALA A 54 -7.86 -2.83 1.02
N ASP A 55 -8.98 -3.15 1.66
CA ASP A 55 -9.05 -4.16 2.71
C ASP A 55 -9.11 -5.55 2.07
N HIS A 56 -8.19 -6.41 2.46
CA HIS A 56 -8.10 -7.80 2.06
C HIS A 56 -8.16 -8.75 3.28
N SER A 57 -8.73 -8.29 4.38
CA SER A 57 -8.85 -9.09 5.61
C SER A 57 -9.73 -10.33 5.45
N ASP A 58 -10.60 -10.37 4.44
CA ASP A 58 -11.36 -11.54 4.02
C ASP A 58 -10.47 -12.69 3.52
N LEU A 59 -9.23 -12.39 3.12
CA LEU A 59 -8.24 -13.37 2.72
C LEU A 59 -7.34 -13.84 3.88
N ASN A 60 -7.54 -13.38 5.11
CA ASN A 60 -6.79 -13.82 6.27
C ASN A 60 -7.02 -15.31 6.57
N GLU A 61 -5.97 -15.97 7.03
CA GLU A 61 -6.00 -17.34 7.53
C GLU A 61 -5.25 -17.42 8.86
N GLU A 62 -5.38 -18.53 9.59
CA GLU A 62 -4.72 -18.73 10.89
C GLU A 62 -3.19 -18.51 10.84
N ASP A 63 -2.58 -18.87 9.71
CA ASP A 63 -1.13 -18.80 9.48
C ASP A 63 -0.71 -17.75 8.45
N PHE A 64 -1.64 -16.91 7.96
CA PHE A 64 -1.36 -15.89 6.95
C PHE A 64 -2.16 -14.60 7.18
N LEU A 65 -1.45 -13.48 7.30
CA LEU A 65 -2.02 -12.15 7.53
C LEU A 65 -1.91 -11.27 6.28
N MET A 66 -3.04 -10.74 5.83
CA MET A 66 -3.11 -9.66 4.84
C MET A 66 -3.15 -8.31 5.56
N LEU A 67 -2.30 -7.39 5.14
CA LEU A 67 -2.27 -6.02 5.65
C LEU A 67 -2.90 -5.09 4.60
N THR A 68 -3.75 -4.20 5.06
CA THR A 68 -4.31 -3.12 4.26
C THR A 68 -3.22 -2.11 3.93
N GLY A 69 -3.09 -1.75 2.65
CA GLY A 69 -2.07 -0.79 2.22
C GLY A 69 -2.37 -0.23 0.83
N ALA A 70 -1.56 0.75 0.43
CA ALA A 70 -1.58 1.33 -0.91
C ALA A 70 -0.23 1.97 -1.23
N GLU A 71 0.13 2.04 -2.52
CA GLU A 71 1.25 2.82 -3.01
C GLU A 71 0.72 4.07 -3.73
N TYR A 72 1.13 5.25 -3.26
CA TYR A 72 0.77 6.52 -3.88
C TYR A 72 1.94 7.09 -4.66
N ASN A 73 1.75 7.38 -5.94
CA ASN A 73 2.77 8.00 -6.77
C ASN A 73 2.47 9.49 -7.00
N ILE A 74 3.51 10.32 -6.84
CA ILE A 74 3.47 11.76 -7.09
C ILE A 74 4.57 12.09 -8.09
N ASN A 75 4.17 12.44 -9.31
CA ASN A 75 5.08 12.67 -10.43
C ASN A 75 5.43 14.14 -10.57
N ASP A 76 6.68 14.40 -10.96
CA ASP A 76 7.11 15.71 -11.45
C ASP A 76 6.63 15.90 -12.89
N ASN A 77 5.47 16.53 -13.04
CA ASN A 77 4.88 16.82 -14.34
C ASN A 77 5.45 18.08 -15.02
N SER A 78 6.42 18.76 -14.39
CA SER A 78 7.07 19.94 -14.97
C SER A 78 8.06 19.58 -16.07
N ILE A 79 8.50 18.33 -16.15
CA ILE A 79 9.48 17.83 -17.11
C ILE A 79 8.75 16.97 -18.16
N PRO A 80 8.68 17.41 -19.43
CA PRO A 80 8.08 16.63 -20.50
C PRO A 80 9.03 15.51 -20.98
N THR A 81 9.26 14.50 -20.15
CA THR A 81 10.14 13.39 -20.48
C THR A 81 9.48 12.06 -20.15
N THR A 82 9.99 10.99 -20.79
CA THR A 82 9.60 9.61 -20.48
C THR A 82 10.13 9.13 -19.12
N HIS A 83 10.94 9.94 -18.44
CA HIS A 83 11.57 9.62 -17.16
C HIS A 83 11.19 10.71 -16.14
N HIS A 84 9.98 10.64 -15.62
CA HIS A 84 9.53 11.53 -14.55
C HIS A 84 10.23 11.18 -13.25
N LYS A 85 10.65 12.19 -12.50
CA LYS A 85 10.94 12.01 -11.08
C LYS A 85 9.63 11.70 -10.37
N THR A 86 9.64 10.73 -9.49
CA THR A 86 8.43 10.27 -8.80
C THR A 86 8.77 10.00 -7.33
N TYR A 87 7.91 10.47 -6.44
CA TYR A 87 7.81 9.89 -5.09
C TYR A 87 6.85 8.71 -5.14
N HIS A 88 7.29 7.56 -4.63
CA HIS A 88 6.43 6.43 -4.31
C HIS A 88 6.30 6.34 -2.80
N LEU A 89 5.08 6.52 -2.30
CA LEU A 89 4.76 6.50 -0.88
C LEU A 89 3.96 5.24 -0.57
N ASN A 90 4.60 4.34 0.16
CA ASN A 90 3.97 3.09 0.59
C ASN A 90 3.36 3.27 1.97
N PHE A 91 2.04 3.19 2.07
CA PHE A 91 1.31 3.28 3.33
C PHE A 91 0.72 1.92 3.70
N ILE A 92 0.88 1.56 4.96
CA ILE A 92 0.31 0.35 5.54
C ILE A 92 -0.51 0.75 6.76
N ALA A 93 -1.78 0.41 6.74
CA ALA A 93 -2.71 0.73 7.80
C ALA A 93 -2.46 -0.13 9.05
N LYS A 94 -2.60 0.45 10.23
CA LYS A 94 -2.49 -0.25 11.53
C LYS A 94 -3.68 -1.15 11.81
N LYS A 95 -4.78 -0.98 11.08
CA LYS A 95 -5.99 -1.80 11.15
C LYS A 95 -6.58 -1.99 9.75
N PRO A 96 -7.24 -3.11 9.46
CA PRO A 96 -7.77 -3.41 8.12
C PRO A 96 -8.87 -2.45 7.66
N ASP A 97 -9.60 -1.85 8.57
CA ASP A 97 -10.72 -0.92 8.32
C ASP A 97 -10.28 0.54 8.12
N ILE A 98 -8.99 0.85 8.19
CA ILE A 98 -8.47 2.18 7.87
C ILE A 98 -8.29 2.25 6.34
N LEU A 99 -9.29 2.82 5.67
CA LEU A 99 -9.35 2.94 4.21
C LEU A 99 -9.18 4.39 3.75
N TRP A 100 -8.35 5.15 4.45
CA TRP A 100 -8.03 6.52 4.05
C TRP A 100 -7.02 6.55 2.92
N GLN A 101 -7.23 7.48 1.97
CA GLN A 101 -6.26 7.80 0.92
C GLN A 101 -6.18 9.30 0.66
N PRO A 102 -4.99 9.84 0.31
CA PRO A 102 -4.78 11.28 0.19
C PRO A 102 -5.49 11.90 -1.01
N PHE A 103 -5.67 11.15 -2.08
CA PHE A 103 -6.30 11.60 -3.32
C PHE A 103 -6.86 10.41 -4.09
N ALA A 104 -7.77 10.71 -5.01
CA ALA A 104 -8.27 9.74 -5.97
C ALA A 104 -7.22 9.46 -7.07
N ALA A 105 -7.20 8.24 -7.62
CA ALA A 105 -6.46 7.97 -8.84
C ALA A 105 -7.14 8.67 -10.04
N VAL A 106 -6.35 8.97 -11.07
CA VAL A 106 -6.86 9.62 -12.28
C VAL A 106 -7.60 8.64 -13.19
N GLN A 107 -7.20 7.37 -13.14
CA GLN A 107 -7.81 6.27 -13.92
C GLN A 107 -7.91 5.03 -13.03
N TYR A 108 -8.99 4.28 -13.19
CA TYR A 108 -9.27 3.06 -12.45
C TYR A 108 -9.58 1.93 -13.39
N LYS A 109 -9.22 0.73 -12.98
CA LYS A 109 -9.79 -0.50 -13.51
C LYS A 109 -11.14 -0.79 -12.85
N GLU A 110 -11.96 -1.60 -13.48
CA GLU A 110 -13.27 -1.99 -12.95
C GLU A 110 -13.14 -2.69 -11.59
N GLU A 111 -12.10 -3.51 -11.43
CA GLU A 111 -11.79 -4.22 -10.19
C GLU A 111 -11.49 -3.30 -9.00
N ALA A 112 -11.09 -2.06 -9.26
CA ALA A 112 -10.81 -1.06 -8.23
C ALA A 112 -12.06 -0.38 -7.66
N LEU A 113 -13.15 -0.32 -8.43
CA LEU A 113 -14.35 0.45 -8.07
C LEU A 113 -14.94 0.08 -6.70
N PRO A 114 -15.09 -1.21 -6.33
CA PRO A 114 -15.64 -1.58 -5.03
C PRO A 114 -14.79 -1.12 -3.83
N HIS A 115 -13.49 -0.92 -4.04
CA HIS A 115 -12.58 -0.43 -2.99
C HIS A 115 -12.66 1.09 -2.86
N LEU A 116 -12.79 1.80 -3.99
CA LEU A 116 -12.94 3.25 -4.02
C LEU A 116 -14.23 3.73 -3.36
N GLU A 117 -15.32 3.00 -3.54
CA GLU A 117 -16.61 3.32 -2.89
C GLU A 117 -16.53 3.26 -1.37
N LYS A 118 -15.57 2.51 -0.82
CA LYS A 118 -15.35 2.37 0.63
C LYS A 118 -14.27 3.31 1.16
N ALA A 119 -13.46 3.89 0.28
CA ALA A 119 -12.32 4.70 0.69
C ALA A 119 -12.76 6.09 1.18
N GLU A 120 -12.11 6.56 2.26
CA GLU A 120 -12.15 7.95 2.68
C GLU A 120 -11.09 8.74 1.89
N ILE A 121 -11.52 9.64 1.02
CA ILE A 121 -10.62 10.39 0.12
C ILE A 121 -10.60 11.86 0.54
N ASP A 122 -9.41 12.39 0.88
CA ASP A 122 -9.22 13.77 1.36
C ASP A 122 -8.95 14.79 0.24
N ASP A 123 -8.77 14.33 -1.02
CA ASP A 123 -8.47 15.18 -2.18
C ASP A 123 -7.28 16.15 -1.97
N MET A 124 -6.23 15.65 -1.31
CA MET A 124 -5.02 16.42 -1.05
C MET A 124 -4.27 16.75 -2.34
N PRO A 125 -3.52 17.89 -2.39
CA PRO A 125 -2.75 18.25 -3.57
C PRO A 125 -1.72 17.20 -3.96
N ARG A 126 -1.80 16.69 -5.20
CA ARG A 126 -0.85 15.73 -5.78
C ARG A 126 0.26 16.49 -6.52
N VAL A 127 1.12 17.15 -5.75
CA VAL A 127 2.20 18.01 -6.25
C VAL A 127 3.55 17.44 -5.89
N TYR A 128 4.48 17.40 -6.87
CA TYR A 128 5.86 16.97 -6.66
C TYR A 128 6.64 18.05 -5.92
N ASP A 129 6.38 18.15 -4.63
CA ASP A 129 6.96 19.11 -3.70
C ASP A 129 7.15 18.47 -2.33
N ILE A 130 8.24 18.77 -1.65
CA ILE A 130 8.59 18.12 -0.37
C ILE A 130 7.61 18.46 0.74
N ASP A 131 7.10 19.68 0.78
CA ASP A 131 6.16 20.10 1.83
C ASP A 131 4.79 19.46 1.61
N ALA A 132 4.35 19.34 0.34
CA ALA A 132 3.14 18.61 -0.01
C ALA A 132 3.25 17.11 0.35
N VAL A 133 4.38 16.47 0.07
CA VAL A 133 4.65 15.07 0.44
C VAL A 133 4.66 14.91 1.96
N ASN A 134 5.33 15.80 2.69
CA ASN A 134 5.35 15.75 4.16
C ASN A 134 3.96 15.94 4.76
N ALA A 135 3.13 16.80 4.18
CA ALA A 135 1.74 16.97 4.61
C ALA A 135 0.91 15.67 4.43
N ILE A 136 1.11 14.96 3.31
CA ILE A 136 0.46 13.66 3.07
C ILE A 136 0.92 12.63 4.11
N ILE A 137 2.23 12.53 4.38
CA ILE A 137 2.78 11.60 5.38
C ILE A 137 2.24 11.92 6.78
N ALA A 138 2.20 13.20 7.16
CA ALA A 138 1.66 13.63 8.44
C ALA A 138 0.18 13.24 8.58
N LYS A 139 -0.61 13.46 7.52
CA LYS A 139 -2.03 13.10 7.50
C LYS A 139 -2.24 11.59 7.54
N ALA A 140 -1.43 10.82 6.83
CA ALA A 140 -1.46 9.35 6.88
C ALA A 140 -1.22 8.84 8.32
N ASN A 141 -0.22 9.39 9.01
CA ASN A 141 0.04 9.04 10.42
C ASN A 141 -1.15 9.39 11.35
N GLU A 142 -1.80 10.55 11.14
CA GLU A 142 -3.01 10.95 11.88
C GLU A 142 -4.16 9.96 11.65
N LYS A 143 -4.33 9.51 10.41
CA LYS A 143 -5.37 8.56 10.00
C LYS A 143 -5.08 7.11 10.42
N GLY A 144 -3.86 6.80 10.81
CA GLY A 144 -3.49 5.49 11.35
C GLY A 144 -2.75 4.56 10.38
N HIS A 145 -2.07 5.14 9.41
CA HIS A 145 -1.09 4.44 8.57
C HIS A 145 0.29 4.42 9.18
#